data_48e692f6dea18ba342d399ef3531242a
#
_entry.id   48e692f6dea18ba342d399ef3531242a
#
_cell.length_a   1.000
_cell.length_b   1.000
_cell.length_c   1.000
_cell.angle_alpha   90.00
_cell.angle_beta   90.00
_cell.angle_gamma   90.00
#
_symmetry.space_group_name_H-M   'P 1'
#
loop_
_entity.id
_entity.type
_entity.pdbx_description
1 polymer ?
#
loop_
_entity_poly.entity_id
_entity_poly.type
_entity_poly.pdbx_seq_one_letter_code
_entity_poly.pdbx_strand_id
1 'polypeptide(L)'
;LFRSKTQLIFLGTERIVPDFKALDVMMEMLNRSAVGAKISNYFSMMTGPGRAGEADGPEETHIIIIDNGRSGILGGTFQEMLRCIRCGACMNICPVYRHISGHGYGSVYPGPMGAVLTPLFKGYDVAGDLPYASTLCGACTENCPVAIPLHELLMEHRHIMADIEKTRPKAEEAIFTAAAKMFGNSTLFDLGTKAGAIGMNLISNKEGNMPTWTQAIPVMNGWTKSKEM
;
A
#
# COMPACT_ATOMS: atom_id res chain seq x y z
N LEU A 1 4.31 31.47 6.34
CA LEU A 1 4.13 31.60 4.88
C LEU A 1 4.21 33.05 4.41
N PHE A 2 3.59 34.00 5.14
CA PHE A 2 3.41 35.39 4.67
C PHE A 2 4.43 36.38 5.26
N ARG A 3 5.34 35.94 6.15
CA ARG A 3 6.31 36.85 6.84
C ARG A 3 7.76 36.37 6.75
N SER A 4 8.06 35.23 6.15
CA SER A 4 9.43 34.79 5.93
C SER A 4 10.03 35.55 4.72
N LYS A 5 11.30 35.93 4.82
CA LYS A 5 12.00 36.59 3.72
C LYS A 5 12.12 35.68 2.51
N THR A 6 12.48 34.41 2.74
CA THR A 6 12.66 33.42 1.69
C THR A 6 11.68 32.26 1.90
N GLN A 7 10.96 31.89 0.87
CA GLN A 7 10.05 30.75 0.84
C GLN A 7 10.60 29.66 -0.08
N LEU A 8 10.71 28.44 0.45
CA LEU A 8 11.10 27.26 -0.31
C LEU A 8 9.88 26.33 -0.43
N ILE A 9 9.45 26.04 -1.66
CA ILE A 9 8.34 25.15 -1.95
C ILE A 9 8.89 23.87 -2.59
N PHE A 10 8.69 22.73 -1.93
CA PHE A 10 9.07 21.42 -2.45
C PHE A 10 7.82 20.71 -2.96
N LEU A 11 7.83 20.29 -4.21
CA LEU A 11 6.70 19.55 -4.78
C LEU A 11 7.19 18.39 -5.66
N GLY A 12 6.46 17.27 -5.62
CA GLY A 12 6.68 16.17 -6.56
C GLY A 12 6.15 16.52 -7.95
N THR A 13 6.80 16.01 -8.98
CA THR A 13 6.40 16.23 -10.39
C THR A 13 4.93 15.86 -10.65
N GLU A 14 4.41 14.85 -9.93
CA GLU A 14 3.02 14.40 -10.03
C GLU A 14 2.00 15.38 -9.44
N ARG A 15 2.43 16.50 -8.88
CA ARG A 15 1.57 17.55 -8.30
C ARG A 15 1.29 18.70 -9.23
N ILE A 16 1.91 18.71 -10.39
CA ILE A 16 1.70 19.75 -11.40
C ILE A 16 0.41 19.46 -12.13
N VAL A 17 -0.48 20.45 -12.20
CA VAL A 17 -1.74 20.37 -12.95
C VAL A 17 -1.67 21.28 -14.18
N PRO A 18 -2.35 20.92 -15.28
CA PRO A 18 -2.21 21.64 -16.55
C PRO A 18 -2.90 23.01 -16.54
N ASP A 19 -3.99 23.17 -15.82
CA ASP A 19 -4.80 24.38 -15.81
C ASP A 19 -5.65 24.53 -14.54
N PHE A 20 -6.32 25.68 -14.41
CA PHE A 20 -7.19 25.97 -13.28
C PHE A 20 -8.45 25.12 -13.23
N LYS A 21 -8.94 24.59 -14.36
CA LYS A 21 -10.10 23.69 -14.36
C LYS A 21 -9.76 22.36 -13.72
N ALA A 22 -8.57 21.82 -14.04
CA ALA A 22 -8.06 20.62 -13.40
C ALA A 22 -7.82 20.84 -11.90
N LEU A 23 -7.32 22.02 -11.50
CA LEU A 23 -7.17 22.39 -10.10
C LEU A 23 -8.50 22.42 -9.35
N ASP A 24 -9.54 23.02 -9.92
CA ASP A 24 -10.87 23.12 -9.33
C ASP A 24 -11.48 21.74 -9.06
N VAL A 25 -11.44 20.85 -10.04
CA VAL A 25 -11.89 19.46 -9.90
C VAL A 25 -11.09 18.71 -8.82
N MET A 26 -9.76 18.88 -8.81
CA MET A 26 -8.92 18.26 -7.79
C MET A 26 -9.28 18.73 -6.38
N MET A 27 -9.50 20.01 -6.19
CA MET A 27 -9.83 20.61 -4.89
C MET A 27 -11.17 20.11 -4.38
N GLU A 28 -12.18 20.04 -5.25
CA GLU A 28 -13.49 19.50 -4.88
C GLU A 28 -13.40 18.01 -4.50
N MET A 29 -12.72 17.22 -5.30
CA MET A 29 -12.55 15.78 -5.05
C MET A 29 -11.77 15.52 -3.75
N LEU A 30 -10.68 16.27 -3.53
CA LEU A 30 -9.83 16.11 -2.35
C LEU A 30 -10.63 16.31 -1.06
N ASN A 31 -11.37 17.42 -0.97
CA ASN A 31 -12.13 17.77 0.23
C ASN A 31 -13.26 16.78 0.52
N ARG A 32 -14.01 16.40 -0.51
CA ARG A 32 -15.10 15.41 -0.38
C ARG A 32 -14.59 14.03 0.03
N SER A 33 -13.48 13.60 -0.56
CA SER A 33 -12.92 12.28 -0.29
C SER A 33 -12.17 12.18 1.04
N ALA A 34 -11.57 13.27 1.49
CA ALA A 34 -10.81 13.28 2.73
C ALA A 34 -11.71 13.41 3.97
N VAL A 35 -12.68 14.34 3.95
CA VAL A 35 -13.45 14.73 5.13
C VAL A 35 -14.95 14.93 4.86
N GLY A 36 -15.44 14.66 3.65
CA GLY A 36 -16.84 14.87 3.27
C GLY A 36 -17.26 16.34 3.14
N ALA A 37 -16.31 17.27 3.17
CA ALA A 37 -16.61 18.71 3.06
C ALA A 37 -16.73 19.14 1.60
N LYS A 38 -17.62 20.11 1.34
CA LYS A 38 -17.78 20.69 0.00
C LYS A 38 -16.67 21.70 -0.36
N ILE A 39 -16.15 22.40 0.65
CA ILE A 39 -15.17 23.47 0.49
C ILE A 39 -14.07 23.28 1.53
N SER A 40 -12.80 23.55 1.16
CA SER A 40 -11.69 23.63 2.11
C SER A 40 -11.57 25.03 2.69
N ASN A 41 -11.47 25.11 4.02
CA ASN A 41 -11.20 26.37 4.71
C ASN A 41 -9.69 26.68 4.81
N TYR A 42 -8.83 25.73 4.42
CA TYR A 42 -7.37 25.82 4.54
C TYR A 42 -6.70 25.80 3.16
N PHE A 43 -7.23 26.60 2.25
CA PHE A 43 -6.65 26.77 0.94
C PHE A 43 -6.00 28.15 0.83
N SER A 44 -4.72 28.19 0.43
CA SER A 44 -4.00 29.42 0.16
C SER A 44 -3.39 29.35 -1.23
N MET A 45 -3.54 30.41 -2.01
CA MET A 45 -2.95 30.55 -3.33
C MET A 45 -1.84 31.60 -3.28
N MET A 46 -0.66 31.23 -3.78
CA MET A 46 0.48 32.14 -3.89
C MET A 46 0.93 32.20 -5.34
N THR A 47 1.16 33.39 -5.85
CA THR A 47 1.56 33.63 -7.25
C THR A 47 3.05 33.93 -7.39
N GLY A 48 3.79 33.96 -6.30
CA GLY A 48 5.22 34.25 -6.28
C GLY A 48 5.63 35.18 -5.12
N PRO A 49 6.76 35.84 -5.22
CA PRO A 49 7.22 36.79 -4.21
C PRO A 49 6.29 38.02 -4.11
N GLY A 50 6.31 38.66 -2.94
CA GLY A 50 5.56 39.88 -2.67
C GLY A 50 5.90 40.99 -3.65
N ARG A 51 4.89 41.73 -4.08
CA ARG A 51 5.05 42.85 -5.02
C ARG A 51 5.21 44.18 -4.28
N ALA A 52 5.77 45.17 -4.97
CA ALA A 52 5.91 46.51 -4.39
C ALA A 52 4.52 47.06 -4.00
N GLY A 53 4.39 47.40 -2.69
CA GLY A 53 3.11 47.91 -2.13
C GLY A 53 2.27 46.85 -1.44
N GLU A 54 2.61 45.55 -1.49
CA GLU A 54 1.99 44.51 -0.70
C GLU A 54 2.58 44.51 0.73
N ALA A 55 1.70 44.36 1.72
CA ALA A 55 2.10 44.39 3.12
C ALA A 55 2.67 43.04 3.60
N ASP A 56 2.29 41.96 2.95
CA ASP A 56 2.64 40.57 3.29
C ASP A 56 3.18 39.82 2.07
N GLY A 57 4.02 38.85 2.30
CA GLY A 57 4.60 37.98 1.29
C GLY A 57 6.12 37.81 1.45
N PRO A 58 6.68 36.75 0.90
CA PRO A 58 8.14 36.54 0.90
C PRO A 58 8.81 37.49 -0.12
N GLU A 59 10.03 37.91 0.18
CA GLU A 59 10.87 38.67 -0.73
C GLU A 59 11.34 37.80 -1.91
N GLU A 60 11.59 36.51 -1.61
CA GLU A 60 12.03 35.51 -2.58
C GLU A 60 11.22 34.21 -2.45
N THR A 61 10.87 33.62 -3.58
CA THR A 61 10.18 32.32 -3.65
C THR A 61 10.93 31.38 -4.58
N HIS A 62 11.31 30.22 -4.07
CA HIS A 62 11.95 29.14 -4.82
C HIS A 62 11.06 27.93 -4.88
N ILE A 63 10.78 27.42 -6.09
CA ILE A 63 10.02 26.21 -6.32
C ILE A 63 10.98 25.10 -6.73
N ILE A 64 11.08 24.06 -5.91
CA ILE A 64 11.97 22.93 -6.11
C ILE A 64 11.11 21.72 -6.51
N ILE A 65 11.19 21.34 -7.78
CA ILE A 65 10.48 20.19 -8.32
C ILE A 65 11.29 18.92 -8.07
N ILE A 66 10.69 17.94 -7.40
CA ILE A 66 11.35 16.69 -7.00
C ILE A 66 10.79 15.57 -7.86
N ASP A 67 11.66 14.92 -8.62
CA ASP A 67 11.31 13.69 -9.34
C ASP A 67 11.39 12.47 -8.42
N ASN A 68 12.54 12.19 -7.85
CA ASN A 68 12.77 11.03 -6.99
C ASN A 68 12.17 9.73 -7.54
N GLY A 69 12.43 9.43 -8.82
CA GLY A 69 11.98 8.21 -9.50
C GLY A 69 10.55 8.26 -10.07
N ARG A 70 9.82 9.37 -9.92
CA ARG A 70 8.43 9.48 -10.43
C ARG A 70 8.34 9.40 -11.93
N SER A 71 9.27 10.04 -12.64
CA SER A 71 9.36 9.97 -14.10
C SER A 71 9.58 8.55 -14.60
N GLY A 72 10.31 7.72 -13.85
CA GLY A 72 10.52 6.31 -14.18
C GLY A 72 9.27 5.43 -14.01
N ILE A 73 8.26 5.88 -13.25
CA ILE A 73 6.97 5.19 -13.10
C ILE A 73 6.04 5.54 -14.27
N LEU A 74 6.21 6.70 -14.87
CA LEU A 74 5.37 7.19 -15.97
C LEU A 74 5.54 6.29 -17.20
N GLY A 75 4.43 5.89 -17.81
CA GLY A 75 4.41 4.98 -18.96
C GLY A 75 4.56 3.50 -18.61
N GLY A 76 4.82 3.15 -17.34
CA GLY A 76 4.89 1.78 -16.85
C GLY A 76 3.56 1.28 -16.26
N THR A 77 3.57 0.03 -15.82
CA THR A 77 2.41 -0.66 -15.20
C THR A 77 1.84 0.11 -14.00
N PHE A 78 2.68 0.81 -13.25
CA PHE A 78 2.30 1.54 -12.04
C PHE A 78 1.97 3.02 -12.26
N GLN A 79 1.91 3.49 -13.50
CA GLN A 79 1.67 4.91 -13.79
C GLN A 79 0.41 5.48 -13.14
N GLU A 80 -0.64 4.66 -13.01
CA GLU A 80 -1.91 5.03 -12.39
C GLU A 80 -1.73 5.52 -10.95
N MET A 81 -0.68 5.06 -10.27
CA MET A 81 -0.36 5.48 -8.91
C MET A 81 0.00 6.97 -8.82
N LEU A 82 0.50 7.58 -9.89
CA LEU A 82 0.87 9.00 -9.94
C LEU A 82 -0.35 9.93 -9.89
N ARG A 83 -1.56 9.43 -10.19
CA ARG A 83 -2.83 10.19 -10.05
C ARG A 83 -3.24 10.44 -8.59
N CYS A 84 -2.56 9.83 -7.63
CA CYS A 84 -2.96 9.88 -6.22
C CYS A 84 -3.01 11.31 -5.67
N ILE A 85 -4.18 11.81 -5.29
CA ILE A 85 -4.39 13.14 -4.69
C ILE A 85 -4.14 13.19 -3.18
N ARG A 86 -3.72 12.08 -2.56
CA ARG A 86 -3.40 11.97 -1.13
C ARG A 86 -4.59 12.23 -0.18
N CYS A 87 -5.81 11.99 -0.61
CA CYS A 87 -7.02 12.21 0.20
C CYS A 87 -7.16 11.26 1.40
N GLY A 88 -6.48 10.11 1.40
CA GLY A 88 -6.54 9.15 2.51
C GLY A 88 -7.74 8.20 2.50
N ALA A 89 -8.67 8.30 1.53
CA ALA A 89 -9.87 7.47 1.48
C ALA A 89 -9.56 5.97 1.49
N CYS A 90 -8.51 5.53 0.78
CA CYS A 90 -8.07 4.13 0.78
C CYS A 90 -7.58 3.64 2.15
N MET A 91 -6.99 4.51 2.98
CA MET A 91 -6.57 4.17 4.35
C MET A 91 -7.78 4.04 5.26
N ASN A 92 -8.74 4.95 5.11
CA ASN A 92 -9.93 4.97 5.95
C ASN A 92 -10.78 3.70 5.82
N ILE A 93 -10.90 3.14 4.62
CA ILE A 93 -11.67 1.91 4.38
C ILE A 93 -10.86 0.62 4.64
N CYS A 94 -9.53 0.69 4.68
CA CYS A 94 -8.68 -0.50 4.74
C CYS A 94 -8.75 -1.22 6.09
N PRO A 95 -9.13 -2.51 6.13
CA PRO A 95 -9.15 -3.27 7.38
C PRO A 95 -7.76 -3.44 7.99
N VAL A 96 -6.72 -3.64 7.17
CA VAL A 96 -5.34 -3.77 7.65
C VAL A 96 -4.88 -2.47 8.31
N TYR A 97 -5.07 -1.33 7.63
CA TYR A 97 -4.70 -0.02 8.20
C TYR A 97 -5.42 0.28 9.53
N ARG A 98 -6.69 -0.10 9.64
CA ARG A 98 -7.46 0.09 10.89
C ARG A 98 -6.91 -0.73 12.06
N HIS A 99 -6.27 -1.87 11.80
CA HIS A 99 -5.69 -2.72 12.84
C HIS A 99 -4.27 -2.31 13.23
N ILE A 100 -3.38 -2.07 12.25
CA ILE A 100 -1.95 -1.82 12.52
C ILE A 100 -1.58 -0.34 12.56
N SER A 101 -2.49 0.53 12.15
CA SER A 101 -2.29 1.98 11.98
C SER A 101 -1.16 2.35 11.01
N GLY A 102 -0.87 3.66 10.85
CA GLY A 102 0.18 4.12 9.95
C GLY A 102 1.59 3.69 10.35
N HIS A 103 1.86 3.61 11.66
CA HIS A 103 3.18 3.23 12.18
C HIS A 103 3.55 1.78 11.85
N GLY A 104 2.57 0.87 11.80
CA GLY A 104 2.81 -0.53 11.45
C GLY A 104 3.36 -0.76 10.04
N TYR A 105 3.23 0.22 9.13
CA TYR A 105 3.83 0.14 7.80
C TYR A 105 5.31 0.51 7.75
N GLY A 106 5.87 1.10 8.80
CA GLY A 106 7.28 1.49 8.83
C GLY A 106 7.70 2.47 7.71
N SER A 107 6.76 3.15 7.09
CA SER A 107 6.98 4.03 5.95
C SER A 107 6.24 5.36 6.11
N VAL A 108 6.77 6.41 5.46
CA VAL A 108 6.12 7.73 5.38
C VAL A 108 4.76 7.67 4.70
N TYR A 109 4.61 6.76 3.74
CA TYR A 109 3.36 6.51 3.03
C TYR A 109 2.73 5.20 3.52
N PRO A 110 1.77 5.26 4.45
CA PRO A 110 1.10 4.06 4.96
C PRO A 110 -0.12 3.67 4.14
N GLY A 111 -0.70 2.52 4.46
CA GLY A 111 -1.94 2.03 3.85
C GLY A 111 -1.77 1.51 2.43
N PRO A 112 -2.87 1.22 1.73
CA PRO A 112 -2.82 0.62 0.40
C PRO A 112 -2.03 1.44 -0.61
N MET A 113 -2.19 2.76 -0.61
CA MET A 113 -1.44 3.68 -1.46
C MET A 113 0.07 3.59 -1.20
N GLY A 114 0.46 3.61 0.07
CA GLY A 114 1.87 3.51 0.45
C GLY A 114 2.47 2.14 0.16
N ALA A 115 1.68 1.07 0.30
CA ALA A 115 2.09 -0.29 -0.02
C ALA A 115 2.39 -0.48 -1.52
N VAL A 116 1.72 0.28 -2.41
CA VAL A 116 2.08 0.34 -3.83
C VAL A 116 3.27 1.27 -4.09
N LEU A 117 3.26 2.47 -3.51
CA LEU A 117 4.21 3.52 -3.89
C LEU A 117 5.61 3.33 -3.30
N THR A 118 5.71 2.81 -2.07
CA THR A 118 7.00 2.72 -1.38
C THR A 118 7.98 1.75 -2.04
N PRO A 119 7.58 0.56 -2.52
CA PRO A 119 8.47 -0.32 -3.27
C PRO A 119 9.01 0.31 -4.55
N LEU A 120 8.21 1.16 -5.23
CA LEU A 120 8.65 1.87 -6.44
C LEU A 120 9.76 2.88 -6.17
N PHE A 121 9.80 3.47 -4.97
CA PHE A 121 10.80 4.46 -4.59
C PHE A 121 12.01 3.88 -3.86
N LYS A 122 11.83 2.81 -3.09
CA LYS A 122 12.87 2.26 -2.21
C LYS A 122 13.38 0.89 -2.65
N GLY A 123 12.76 0.27 -3.66
CA GLY A 123 13.06 -1.09 -4.08
C GLY A 123 12.42 -2.16 -3.19
N TYR A 124 12.40 -3.39 -3.70
CA TYR A 124 11.81 -4.54 -3.00
C TYR A 124 12.68 -5.06 -1.85
N ASP A 125 13.99 -4.83 -1.87
CA ASP A 125 14.89 -5.20 -0.77
C ASP A 125 14.52 -4.51 0.54
N VAL A 126 14.01 -3.27 0.46
CA VAL A 126 13.65 -2.44 1.62
C VAL A 126 12.17 -2.49 1.94
N ALA A 127 11.32 -2.61 0.93
CA ALA A 127 9.88 -2.41 1.05
C ALA A 127 9.04 -3.57 0.47
N GLY A 128 9.65 -4.74 0.21
CA GLY A 128 8.99 -5.90 -0.38
C GLY A 128 7.88 -6.51 0.48
N ASP A 129 7.90 -6.28 1.79
CA ASP A 129 6.83 -6.77 2.68
C ASP A 129 5.53 -5.97 2.55
N LEU A 130 5.61 -4.69 2.13
CA LEU A 130 4.46 -3.80 2.09
C LEU A 130 3.33 -4.25 1.15
N PRO A 131 3.57 -4.77 -0.06
CA PRO A 131 2.52 -5.32 -0.90
C PRO A 131 1.75 -6.49 -0.29
N TYR A 132 2.32 -7.17 0.71
CA TYR A 132 1.65 -8.25 1.45
C TYR A 132 0.80 -7.74 2.62
N ALA A 133 0.94 -6.48 3.03
CA ALA A 133 0.10 -5.85 4.06
C ALA A 133 -1.30 -5.50 3.50
N SER A 134 -1.95 -6.47 2.87
CA SER A 134 -3.27 -6.31 2.24
C SER A 134 -4.04 -7.63 2.22
N THR A 135 -5.35 -7.56 2.48
CA THR A 135 -6.29 -8.67 2.31
C THR A 135 -6.78 -8.82 0.88
N LEU A 136 -6.39 -7.92 -0.04
CA LEU A 136 -6.84 -7.86 -1.45
C LEU A 136 -8.36 -7.79 -1.61
N CYS A 137 -9.10 -7.25 -0.63
CA CYS A 137 -10.56 -7.16 -0.67
C CYS A 137 -11.13 -6.17 -1.70
N GLY A 138 -10.28 -5.37 -2.36
CA GLY A 138 -10.70 -4.41 -3.40
C GLY A 138 -11.29 -3.09 -2.89
N ALA A 139 -11.67 -2.98 -1.62
CA ALA A 139 -12.35 -1.80 -1.08
C ALA A 139 -11.57 -0.48 -1.26
N CYS A 140 -10.25 -0.53 -1.24
CA CYS A 140 -9.42 0.66 -1.49
C CYS A 140 -9.49 1.16 -2.93
N THR A 141 -9.69 0.26 -3.90
CA THR A 141 -9.88 0.60 -5.32
C THR A 141 -11.26 1.22 -5.54
N GLU A 142 -12.30 0.58 -5.01
CA GLU A 142 -13.69 1.08 -5.13
C GLU A 142 -13.85 2.47 -4.50
N ASN A 143 -13.16 2.72 -3.39
CA ASN A 143 -13.25 3.99 -2.67
C ASN A 143 -12.29 5.07 -3.18
N CYS A 144 -11.50 4.79 -4.21
CA CYS A 144 -10.53 5.75 -4.76
C CYS A 144 -11.20 6.77 -5.67
N PRO A 145 -11.22 8.08 -5.33
CA PRO A 145 -11.89 9.11 -6.12
C PRO A 145 -11.26 9.34 -7.50
N VAL A 146 -10.01 8.94 -7.68
CA VAL A 146 -9.27 9.04 -8.94
C VAL A 146 -9.08 7.68 -9.61
N ALA A 147 -9.87 6.69 -9.21
CA ALA A 147 -9.97 5.36 -9.81
C ALA A 147 -8.61 4.63 -9.99
N ILE A 148 -7.74 4.69 -8.98
CA ILE A 148 -6.49 3.91 -8.98
C ILE A 148 -6.82 2.46 -8.62
N PRO A 149 -6.44 1.46 -9.44
CA PRO A 149 -6.70 0.04 -9.17
C PRO A 149 -5.72 -0.53 -8.14
N LEU A 150 -5.77 -0.01 -6.90
CA LEU A 150 -4.77 -0.28 -5.86
C LEU A 150 -4.55 -1.78 -5.57
N HIS A 151 -5.63 -2.57 -5.52
CA HIS A 151 -5.51 -4.00 -5.22
C HIS A 151 -4.85 -4.78 -6.37
N GLU A 152 -5.08 -4.36 -7.62
CA GLU A 152 -4.43 -4.93 -8.80
C GLU A 152 -2.95 -4.60 -8.84
N LEU A 153 -2.58 -3.35 -8.54
CA LEU A 153 -1.19 -2.91 -8.43
C LEU A 153 -0.44 -3.64 -7.30
N LEU A 154 -1.11 -3.95 -6.19
CA LEU A 154 -0.52 -4.80 -5.14
C LEU A 154 -0.28 -6.24 -5.62
N MET A 155 -1.20 -6.79 -6.41
CA MET A 155 -1.00 -8.10 -7.03
C MET A 155 0.16 -8.09 -8.02
N GLU A 156 0.29 -7.03 -8.82
CA GLU A 156 1.39 -6.87 -9.76
C GLU A 156 2.76 -6.82 -9.07
N HIS A 157 2.86 -6.09 -7.94
CA HIS A 157 4.08 -6.13 -7.11
C HIS A 157 4.41 -7.55 -6.65
N ARG A 158 3.41 -8.30 -6.18
CA ARG A 158 3.62 -9.69 -5.73
C ARG A 158 4.05 -10.60 -6.87
N HIS A 159 3.49 -10.39 -8.08
CA HIS A 159 3.88 -11.11 -9.30
C HIS A 159 5.34 -10.81 -9.68
N ILE A 160 5.72 -9.55 -9.73
CA ILE A 160 7.09 -9.13 -10.04
C ILE A 160 8.09 -9.76 -9.05
N MET A 161 7.81 -9.69 -7.76
CA MET A 161 8.69 -10.28 -6.72
C MET A 161 8.78 -11.80 -6.81
N ALA A 162 7.68 -12.47 -7.15
CA ALA A 162 7.64 -13.94 -7.22
C ALA A 162 8.32 -14.49 -8.47
N ASP A 163 7.98 -13.92 -9.63
CA ASP A 163 8.28 -14.53 -10.92
C ASP A 163 9.47 -13.88 -11.64
N ILE A 164 9.67 -12.57 -11.46
CA ILE A 164 10.71 -11.81 -12.15
C ILE A 164 11.96 -11.70 -11.28
N GLU A 165 11.84 -11.14 -10.07
CA GLU A 165 12.99 -10.89 -9.19
C GLU A 165 13.36 -12.10 -8.32
N LYS A 166 12.45 -13.08 -8.19
CA LYS A 166 12.65 -14.32 -7.41
C LYS A 166 13.21 -14.05 -6.01
N THR A 167 12.67 -13.04 -5.35
CA THR A 167 13.09 -12.63 -4.00
C THR A 167 12.67 -13.61 -2.92
N ARG A 168 11.83 -14.62 -3.26
CA ARG A 168 11.34 -15.62 -2.31
C ARG A 168 12.39 -16.67 -1.96
N PRO A 169 12.41 -17.16 -0.70
CA PRO A 169 13.22 -18.29 -0.32
C PRO A 169 12.88 -19.54 -1.17
N LYS A 170 13.89 -20.27 -1.63
CA LYS A 170 13.71 -21.49 -2.45
C LYS A 170 12.80 -22.54 -1.76
N ALA A 171 12.83 -22.60 -0.42
CA ALA A 171 11.96 -23.48 0.33
C ALA A 171 10.46 -23.12 0.18
N GLU A 172 10.15 -21.84 0.20
CA GLU A 172 8.79 -21.33 -0.03
C GLU A 172 8.32 -21.62 -1.45
N GLU A 173 9.15 -21.38 -2.46
CA GLU A 173 8.87 -21.69 -3.86
C GLU A 173 8.56 -23.19 -4.07
N ALA A 174 9.35 -24.07 -3.42
CA ALA A 174 9.13 -25.52 -3.47
C ALA A 174 7.77 -25.91 -2.84
N ILE A 175 7.41 -25.31 -1.69
CA ILE A 175 6.14 -25.57 -1.01
C ILE A 175 4.95 -25.14 -1.89
N PHE A 176 4.99 -23.93 -2.47
CA PHE A 176 3.93 -23.46 -3.34
C PHE A 176 3.82 -24.25 -4.63
N THR A 177 4.95 -24.68 -5.21
CA THR A 177 4.97 -25.53 -6.39
C THR A 177 4.35 -26.91 -6.09
N ALA A 178 4.69 -27.51 -4.95
CA ALA A 178 4.10 -28.77 -4.52
C ALA A 178 2.58 -28.65 -4.26
N ALA A 179 2.17 -27.55 -3.59
CA ALA A 179 0.76 -27.27 -3.35
C ALA A 179 -0.01 -27.05 -4.67
N ALA A 180 0.54 -26.29 -5.62
CA ALA A 180 -0.09 -26.07 -6.92
C ALA A 180 -0.29 -27.39 -7.70
N LYS A 181 0.70 -28.30 -7.69
CA LYS A 181 0.57 -29.62 -8.29
C LYS A 181 -0.48 -30.47 -7.60
N MET A 182 -0.54 -30.40 -6.27
CA MET A 182 -1.55 -31.13 -5.49
C MET A 182 -2.96 -30.62 -5.78
N PHE A 183 -3.18 -29.32 -5.78
CA PHE A 183 -4.49 -28.71 -6.06
C PHE A 183 -4.90 -28.80 -7.54
N GLY A 184 -3.95 -28.87 -8.46
CA GLY A 184 -4.20 -29.06 -9.90
C GLY A 184 -4.56 -30.49 -10.32
N ASN A 185 -4.47 -31.47 -9.41
CA ASN A 185 -4.75 -32.87 -9.71
C ASN A 185 -5.65 -33.48 -8.64
N SER A 186 -6.88 -33.89 -9.03
CA SER A 186 -7.88 -34.41 -8.10
C SER A 186 -7.40 -35.64 -7.33
N THR A 187 -6.68 -36.56 -8.00
CA THR A 187 -6.16 -37.78 -7.36
C THR A 187 -5.10 -37.48 -6.30
N LEU A 188 -4.19 -36.51 -6.61
CA LEU A 188 -3.17 -36.08 -5.64
C LEU A 188 -3.81 -35.31 -4.48
N PHE A 189 -4.85 -34.52 -4.76
CA PHE A 189 -5.61 -33.82 -3.74
C PHE A 189 -6.30 -34.79 -2.76
N ASP A 190 -7.00 -35.80 -3.27
CA ASP A 190 -7.67 -36.81 -2.46
C ASP A 190 -6.68 -37.65 -1.64
N LEU A 191 -5.54 -37.98 -2.23
CA LEU A 191 -4.48 -38.70 -1.50
C LEU A 191 -3.88 -37.80 -0.41
N GLY A 192 -3.57 -36.55 -0.72
CA GLY A 192 -3.03 -35.57 0.21
C GLY A 192 -3.97 -35.26 1.38
N THR A 193 -5.26 -35.11 1.13
CA THR A 193 -6.26 -34.88 2.18
C THR A 193 -6.45 -36.10 3.07
N LYS A 194 -6.47 -37.31 2.52
CA LYS A 194 -6.50 -38.57 3.31
C LYS A 194 -5.26 -38.75 4.17
N ALA A 195 -4.09 -38.52 3.59
CA ALA A 195 -2.82 -38.58 4.34
C ALA A 195 -2.76 -37.51 5.44
N GLY A 196 -3.22 -36.28 5.13
CA GLY A 196 -3.34 -35.20 6.10
C GLY A 196 -4.30 -35.55 7.25
N ALA A 197 -5.46 -36.11 6.96
CA ALA A 197 -6.42 -36.54 7.96
C ALA A 197 -5.85 -37.64 8.88
N ILE A 198 -5.15 -38.63 8.31
CA ILE A 198 -4.46 -39.67 9.10
C ILE A 198 -3.38 -39.05 9.96
N GLY A 199 -2.55 -38.16 9.40
CA GLY A 199 -1.51 -37.47 10.14
C GLY A 199 -2.05 -36.63 11.30
N MET A 200 -3.14 -35.90 11.06
CA MET A 200 -3.83 -35.11 12.10
C MET A 200 -4.39 -36.01 13.21
N ASN A 201 -4.99 -37.15 12.87
CA ASN A 201 -5.49 -38.09 13.87
C ASN A 201 -4.40 -38.75 14.71
N LEU A 202 -3.20 -38.94 14.14
CA LEU A 202 -2.05 -39.47 14.87
C LEU A 202 -1.42 -38.42 15.81
N ILE A 203 -1.50 -37.15 15.46
CA ILE A 203 -0.90 -36.05 16.20
C ILE A 203 -1.87 -35.46 17.23
N SER A 204 -3.20 -35.48 16.96
CA SER A 204 -4.19 -34.94 17.89
C SER A 204 -4.38 -35.83 19.13
N ASN A 205 -4.68 -35.20 20.26
CA ASN A 205 -5.07 -35.92 21.47
C ASN A 205 -6.51 -36.45 21.36
N LYS A 206 -6.95 -37.27 22.34
CA LYS A 206 -8.31 -37.88 22.33
C LYS A 206 -9.47 -36.89 22.26
N GLU A 207 -9.21 -35.61 22.56
CA GLU A 207 -10.19 -34.51 22.50
C GLU A 207 -10.13 -33.74 21.17
N GLY A 208 -9.30 -34.16 20.21
CA GLY A 208 -9.12 -33.51 18.92
C GLY A 208 -8.28 -32.24 18.97
N ASN A 209 -7.61 -31.97 20.08
CA ASN A 209 -6.73 -30.81 20.23
C ASN A 209 -5.29 -31.13 19.81
N MET A 210 -4.60 -30.10 19.28
CA MET A 210 -3.18 -30.21 18.94
C MET A 210 -2.33 -30.24 20.23
N PRO A 211 -1.34 -31.15 20.35
CA PRO A 211 -0.44 -31.20 21.52
C PRO A 211 0.36 -29.90 21.66
N THR A 212 0.70 -29.56 22.89
CA THR A 212 1.46 -28.32 23.22
C THR A 212 2.82 -28.23 22.55
N TRP A 213 3.49 -29.36 22.23
CA TRP A 213 4.75 -29.36 21.52
C TRP A 213 4.68 -28.79 20.09
N THR A 214 3.49 -28.79 19.48
CA THR A 214 3.28 -28.17 18.15
C THR A 214 3.47 -26.67 18.18
N GLN A 215 3.40 -26.04 19.35
CA GLN A 215 3.68 -24.60 19.55
C GLN A 215 5.17 -24.27 19.35
N ALA A 216 6.07 -25.25 19.43
CA ALA A 216 7.48 -25.07 19.15
C ALA A 216 7.78 -24.98 17.65
N ILE A 217 6.85 -25.37 16.78
CA ILE A 217 6.99 -25.29 15.33
C ILE A 217 6.63 -23.86 14.88
N PRO A 218 7.57 -23.08 14.29
CA PRO A 218 7.36 -21.67 13.98
C PRO A 218 6.09 -21.38 13.13
N VAL A 219 5.77 -22.27 12.19
CA VAL A 219 4.60 -22.14 11.30
C VAL A 219 3.28 -22.39 12.04
N MET A 220 3.29 -23.19 13.11
CA MET A 220 2.08 -23.58 13.86
C MET A 220 1.86 -22.75 15.14
N ASN A 221 2.87 -22.01 15.57
CA ASN A 221 2.86 -21.26 16.83
C ASN A 221 1.70 -20.24 16.91
N GLY A 222 1.42 -19.51 15.84
CA GLY A 222 0.33 -18.52 15.79
C GLY A 222 -1.06 -19.16 15.84
N TRP A 223 -1.21 -20.37 15.31
CA TRP A 223 -2.49 -21.09 15.23
C TRP A 223 -2.88 -21.78 16.53
N THR A 224 -1.89 -22.26 17.26
CA THR A 224 -2.10 -23.01 18.51
C THR A 224 -2.20 -22.12 19.75
N LYS A 225 -1.61 -20.92 19.74
CA LYS A 225 -1.71 -19.93 20.83
C LYS A 225 -3.06 -19.20 20.92
N SER A 226 -3.83 -19.14 19.86
CA SER A 226 -5.09 -18.39 19.82
C SER A 226 -6.26 -19.09 20.54
N LYS A 227 -6.07 -20.26 21.13
CA LYS A 227 -7.09 -21.03 21.86
C LYS A 227 -7.05 -20.86 23.38
N GLU A 228 -6.14 -20.05 23.90
CA GLU A 228 -6.05 -19.76 25.34
C GLU A 228 -6.64 -18.40 25.76
N MET A 229 -7.45 -17.78 24.89
CA MET A 229 -8.23 -16.56 25.23
C MET A 229 -9.72 -16.86 25.32
#